data_2dd085ddb5b7b4f739dd5e9e479715ba
#
_entry.id   2dd085ddb5b7b4f739dd5e9e479715ba
#
_cell.length_a   1.000
_cell.length_b   1.000
_cell.length_c   1.000
_cell.angle_alpha   90.00
_cell.angle_beta   90.00
_cell.angle_gamma   90.00
#
_symmetry.space_group_name_H-M   'P 1'
#
loop_
_entity.id
_entity.type
_entity.pdbx_description
1 polymer ?
#
loop_
_entity_poly.entity_id
_entity_poly.type
_entity_poly.pdbx_seq_one_letter_code
_entity_poly.pdbx_strand_id
1 'polypeptide(L)'
;MTARPGRRGYLDWMRGLAVVVMVFWHTLDAWTTPVDKASGAFWYCQLIGGFGAPIFLFLAGVSVALAAGSRLRRAGASPGGVPADAGPPPGLAPASSQPAPDLLPASSRPQPGLSPASAGPAPGLSPASAGLQPGQGPAWAAAWPMVKRGGWIWVLAILFRIQSDVLGGRTSIGQLFMLDVVRGNTQKVDILNVMGPAIAGAAVVWGLARTAGWRIAGSIAVASAFAFATPGIRAWTALDPLPDAIEGYLRPFAGRTTFSFFPWAGFVFAGAAIGVLIDRTRDVVAERRLITWFGAGGVALWILSALSAYGPSLFGPSDFWRTAPSFFFVRVGIMVAGIAACYLWEARPRLLGADPFSPMRQFGVTSLFIYWVHVEMVYGGLSRPIRGQLPLPISLLAFLLFLTAMLGLSLLKSTIAERVRARRSR
;
A
#
# COMPACT_ATOMS: atom_id res chain seq x y z
N MET A 1 -17.71 -14.92 -5.75
CA MET A 1 -16.57 -14.11 -6.29
C MET A 1 -15.36 -15.01 -6.43
N THR A 2 -15.06 -15.48 -7.63
CA THR A 2 -13.88 -16.29 -7.92
C THR A 2 -12.62 -15.40 -7.76
N ALA A 3 -11.66 -15.86 -6.97
CA ALA A 3 -10.39 -15.18 -6.77
C ALA A 3 -9.68 -15.03 -8.12
N ARG A 4 -9.29 -13.81 -8.49
CA ARG A 4 -8.46 -13.60 -9.67
C ARG A 4 -7.15 -14.37 -9.51
N PRO A 5 -6.69 -15.13 -10.53
CA PRO A 5 -5.42 -15.83 -10.47
C PRO A 5 -4.30 -14.86 -10.08
N GLY A 6 -3.54 -15.18 -9.02
CA GLY A 6 -2.41 -14.37 -8.56
C GLY A 6 -2.71 -13.30 -7.49
N ARG A 7 -3.98 -13.12 -7.05
CA ARG A 7 -4.33 -12.21 -5.97
C ARG A 7 -4.23 -12.90 -4.60
N ARG A 8 -3.43 -12.34 -3.72
CA ARG A 8 -3.22 -12.86 -2.35
C ARG A 8 -4.31 -12.33 -1.42
N GLY A 9 -5.32 -13.15 -1.12
CA GLY A 9 -6.49 -12.77 -0.35
C GLY A 9 -6.18 -12.32 1.07
N TYR A 10 -5.15 -12.89 1.71
CA TYR A 10 -4.74 -12.49 3.07
C TYR A 10 -4.25 -11.03 3.13
N LEU A 11 -3.68 -10.49 2.06
CA LEU A 11 -3.32 -9.05 1.99
C LEU A 11 -4.59 -8.18 1.86
N ASP A 12 -5.60 -8.65 1.13
CA ASP A 12 -6.88 -7.94 1.07
C ASP A 12 -7.62 -8.04 2.40
N TRP A 13 -7.51 -9.18 3.09
CA TRP A 13 -8.06 -9.34 4.43
C TRP A 13 -7.41 -8.37 5.43
N MET A 14 -6.07 -8.28 5.44
CA MET A 14 -5.34 -7.34 6.29
C MET A 14 -5.67 -5.88 5.94
N ARG A 15 -5.88 -5.56 4.66
CA ARG A 15 -6.33 -4.23 4.25
C ARG A 15 -7.74 -3.92 4.74
N GLY A 16 -8.63 -4.92 4.75
CA GLY A 16 -9.96 -4.81 5.33
C GLY A 16 -9.92 -4.58 6.84
N LEU A 17 -9.04 -5.29 7.55
CA LEU A 17 -8.81 -5.05 8.97
C LEU A 17 -8.37 -3.60 9.23
N ALA A 18 -7.45 -3.06 8.39
CA ALA A 18 -7.06 -1.66 8.48
C ALA A 18 -8.24 -0.70 8.28
N VAL A 19 -9.18 -1.01 7.37
CA VAL A 19 -10.42 -0.23 7.19
C VAL A 19 -11.26 -0.26 8.46
N VAL A 20 -11.46 -1.44 9.05
CA VAL A 20 -12.26 -1.58 10.29
C VAL A 20 -11.63 -0.77 11.43
N VAL A 21 -10.31 -0.90 11.64
CA VAL A 21 -9.59 -0.14 12.67
C VAL A 21 -9.65 1.37 12.42
N MET A 22 -9.59 1.79 11.17
CA MET A 22 -9.68 3.19 10.79
C MET A 22 -11.08 3.76 11.05
N VAL A 23 -12.13 3.06 10.64
CA VAL A 23 -13.53 3.46 10.89
C VAL A 23 -13.78 3.49 12.40
N PHE A 24 -13.33 2.47 13.14
CA PHE A 24 -13.39 2.41 14.59
C PHE A 24 -12.79 3.67 15.23
N TRP A 25 -11.56 4.00 14.88
CA TRP A 25 -10.88 5.14 15.48
C TRP A 25 -11.59 6.47 15.16
N HIS A 26 -11.93 6.69 13.89
CA HIS A 26 -12.51 7.95 13.48
C HIS A 26 -13.91 8.19 14.09
N THR A 27 -14.72 7.13 14.22
CA THR A 27 -16.02 7.25 14.88
C THR A 27 -15.87 7.56 16.36
N LEU A 28 -15.01 6.86 17.07
CA LEU A 28 -14.80 7.10 18.49
C LEU A 28 -14.15 8.45 18.75
N ASP A 29 -13.15 8.82 17.95
CA ASP A 29 -12.50 10.12 18.08
C ASP A 29 -13.47 11.29 17.82
N ALA A 30 -14.33 11.15 16.81
CA ALA A 30 -15.26 12.23 16.45
C ALA A 30 -16.47 12.33 17.38
N TRP A 31 -17.04 11.21 17.85
CA TRP A 31 -18.37 11.19 18.46
C TRP A 31 -18.37 11.07 19.97
N THR A 32 -17.29 10.52 20.57
CA THR A 32 -17.21 10.32 22.02
C THR A 32 -17.07 11.65 22.76
N THR A 33 -17.74 11.75 23.93
CA THR A 33 -17.66 12.93 24.81
C THR A 33 -16.24 13.24 25.27
N PRO A 34 -15.86 14.50 25.53
CA PRO A 34 -14.55 14.84 26.09
C PRO A 34 -14.25 14.15 27.43
N VAL A 35 -15.27 13.95 28.26
CA VAL A 35 -15.15 13.28 29.56
C VAL A 35 -14.73 11.82 29.38
N ASP A 36 -15.39 11.09 28.51
CA ASP A 36 -15.07 9.69 28.24
C ASP A 36 -13.72 9.52 27.54
N LYS A 37 -13.32 10.49 26.73
CA LYS A 37 -11.96 10.51 26.11
C LYS A 37 -10.83 10.61 27.12
N ALA A 38 -11.06 11.13 28.30
CA ALA A 38 -10.10 11.17 29.38
C ALA A 38 -10.00 9.83 30.16
N SER A 39 -10.88 8.86 29.86
CA SER A 39 -10.91 7.58 30.58
C SER A 39 -9.83 6.62 30.13
N GLY A 40 -9.41 5.71 31.05
CA GLY A 40 -8.50 4.62 30.74
C GLY A 40 -9.04 3.67 29.65
N ALA A 41 -10.37 3.47 29.59
CA ALA A 41 -10.98 2.66 28.55
C ALA A 41 -10.78 3.25 27.14
N PHE A 42 -10.89 4.58 27.01
CA PHE A 42 -10.65 5.26 25.74
C PHE A 42 -9.17 5.18 25.31
N TRP A 43 -8.24 5.15 26.27
CA TRP A 43 -6.82 4.95 25.95
C TRP A 43 -6.56 3.63 25.20
N TYR A 44 -7.23 2.53 25.61
CA TYR A 44 -7.12 1.26 24.86
C TYR A 44 -7.72 1.38 23.45
N CYS A 45 -8.83 2.12 23.30
CA CYS A 45 -9.39 2.39 21.98
C CYS A 45 -8.41 3.18 21.09
N GLN A 46 -7.72 4.16 21.66
CA GLN A 46 -6.69 4.93 20.97
C GLN A 46 -5.48 4.07 20.55
N LEU A 47 -5.07 3.14 21.40
CA LEU A 47 -3.98 2.21 21.11
C LEU A 47 -4.33 1.34 19.89
N ILE A 48 -5.53 0.75 19.86
CA ILE A 48 -6.02 -0.04 18.73
C ILE A 48 -6.15 0.85 17.48
N GLY A 49 -6.80 2.00 17.60
CA GLY A 49 -7.01 2.96 16.53
C GLY A 49 -5.72 3.44 15.88
N GLY A 50 -4.65 3.55 16.68
CA GLY A 50 -3.32 3.93 16.23
C GLY A 50 -2.66 2.99 15.22
N PHE A 51 -3.24 1.80 14.97
CA PHE A 51 -2.75 0.85 13.96
C PHE A 51 -3.35 1.05 12.56
N GLY A 52 -4.47 1.73 12.43
CA GLY A 52 -5.13 1.90 11.12
C GLY A 52 -4.20 2.50 10.07
N ALA A 53 -3.61 3.64 10.36
CA ALA A 53 -2.71 4.35 9.45
C ALA A 53 -1.41 3.57 9.13
N PRO A 54 -0.66 3.02 10.11
CA PRO A 54 0.53 2.21 9.84
C PRO A 54 0.25 1.01 8.93
N ILE A 55 -0.86 0.29 9.14
CA ILE A 55 -1.22 -0.88 8.31
C ILE A 55 -1.47 -0.44 6.87
N PHE A 56 -2.18 0.67 6.61
CA PHE A 56 -2.38 1.18 5.26
C PHE A 56 -1.08 1.56 4.57
N LEU A 57 -0.21 2.29 5.26
CA LEU A 57 1.10 2.68 4.73
C LEU A 57 1.98 1.46 4.43
N PHE A 58 2.03 0.52 5.34
CA PHE A 58 2.78 -0.72 5.18
C PHE A 58 2.28 -1.54 3.99
N LEU A 59 0.96 -1.75 3.87
CA LEU A 59 0.36 -2.48 2.75
C LEU A 59 0.48 -1.73 1.41
N ALA A 60 0.56 -0.39 1.44
CA ALA A 60 0.88 0.39 0.24
C ALA A 60 2.28 0.04 -0.27
N GLY A 61 3.28 -0.05 0.62
CA GLY A 61 4.63 -0.48 0.28
C GLY A 61 4.68 -1.91 -0.25
N VAL A 62 4.01 -2.87 0.41
CA VAL A 62 3.86 -4.25 -0.11
C VAL A 62 3.31 -4.23 -1.53
N SER A 63 2.28 -3.42 -1.78
CA SER A 63 1.64 -3.32 -3.09
C SER A 63 2.56 -2.73 -4.16
N VAL A 64 3.44 -1.78 -3.82
CA VAL A 64 4.46 -1.22 -4.74
C VAL A 64 5.38 -2.32 -5.23
N ALA A 65 5.97 -3.10 -4.32
CA ALA A 65 6.91 -4.15 -4.66
C ALA A 65 6.27 -5.25 -5.50
N LEU A 66 5.06 -5.71 -5.13
CA LEU A 66 4.33 -6.74 -5.87
C LEU A 66 3.95 -6.27 -7.28
N ALA A 67 3.49 -5.02 -7.42
CA ALA A 67 3.08 -4.48 -8.71
C ALA A 67 4.29 -4.28 -9.64
N ALA A 68 5.40 -3.72 -9.14
CA ALA A 68 6.62 -3.54 -9.90
C ALA A 68 7.26 -4.88 -10.29
N GLY A 69 7.33 -5.84 -9.36
CA GLY A 69 7.83 -7.19 -9.62
C GLY A 69 7.01 -7.94 -10.67
N SER A 70 5.67 -7.85 -10.61
CA SER A 70 4.78 -8.45 -11.60
C SER A 70 5.00 -7.86 -13.01
N ARG A 71 5.21 -6.55 -13.13
CA ARG A 71 5.51 -5.89 -14.42
C ARG A 71 6.87 -6.32 -14.96
N LEU A 72 7.89 -6.36 -14.10
CA LEU A 72 9.24 -6.78 -14.52
C LEU A 72 9.23 -8.21 -15.08
N ARG A 73 8.50 -9.14 -14.43
CA ARG A 73 8.38 -10.52 -14.93
C ARG A 73 7.65 -10.59 -16.28
N ARG A 74 6.60 -9.80 -16.47
CA ARG A 74 5.87 -9.75 -17.76
C ARG A 74 6.75 -9.22 -18.87
N ALA A 75 7.55 -8.19 -18.62
CA ALA A 75 8.48 -7.65 -19.61
C ALA A 75 9.57 -8.66 -19.99
N GLY A 76 10.06 -9.47 -19.04
CA GLY A 76 11.04 -10.52 -19.32
C GLY A 76 10.46 -11.79 -19.98
N ALA A 77 9.14 -11.99 -19.90
CA ALA A 77 8.44 -13.14 -20.51
C ALA A 77 7.95 -12.89 -21.93
N SER A 78 8.02 -11.64 -22.44
CA SER A 78 7.63 -11.31 -23.82
C SER A 78 8.77 -11.58 -24.79
N PRO A 79 8.65 -12.52 -25.74
CA PRO A 79 9.61 -12.68 -26.81
C PRO A 79 9.53 -11.45 -27.73
N GLY A 80 10.49 -10.52 -27.60
CA GLY A 80 10.58 -9.38 -28.49
C GLY A 80 10.37 -7.98 -27.94
N GLY A 81 10.23 -7.81 -26.61
CA GLY A 81 10.35 -6.49 -25.97
C GLY A 81 9.28 -5.44 -26.32
N VAL A 82 8.14 -5.83 -26.89
CA VAL A 82 7.02 -4.91 -27.15
C VAL A 82 6.24 -4.72 -25.86
N PRO A 83 6.02 -3.46 -25.39
CA PRO A 83 5.21 -3.20 -24.21
C PRO A 83 3.79 -3.75 -24.38
N ALA A 84 3.27 -4.50 -23.42
CA ALA A 84 1.95 -5.12 -23.45
C ALA A 84 0.76 -4.12 -23.36
N ASP A 85 1.00 -2.83 -23.54
CA ASP A 85 -0.01 -1.77 -23.57
C ASP A 85 -0.29 -1.25 -25.01
N ALA A 86 0.35 -1.84 -26.03
CA ALA A 86 -0.10 -1.64 -27.40
C ALA A 86 -1.33 -2.52 -27.62
N GLY A 87 -2.53 -1.94 -27.59
CA GLY A 87 -3.76 -2.61 -28.00
C GLY A 87 -3.60 -3.20 -29.41
N PRO A 88 -4.37 -4.23 -29.77
CA PRO A 88 -4.25 -4.85 -31.10
C PRO A 88 -4.47 -3.81 -32.17
N PRO A 89 -3.66 -3.80 -33.28
CA PRO A 89 -3.88 -2.90 -34.38
C PRO A 89 -5.26 -3.14 -34.96
N PRO A 90 -6.01 -2.09 -35.34
CA PRO A 90 -7.32 -2.25 -35.97
C PRO A 90 -7.16 -2.85 -37.35
N GLY A 91 -7.75 -4.00 -37.60
CA GLY A 91 -7.96 -4.56 -38.90
C GLY A 91 -7.13 -5.77 -39.29
N LEU A 92 -7.57 -6.95 -38.87
CA LEU A 92 -7.47 -8.19 -39.65
C LEU A 92 -8.61 -9.11 -39.18
N ALA A 93 -9.62 -9.25 -40.03
CA ALA A 93 -10.72 -10.18 -39.86
C ALA A 93 -10.22 -11.64 -39.90
N PRO A 94 -10.87 -12.58 -39.20
CA PRO A 94 -10.47 -13.99 -39.24
C PRO A 94 -10.80 -14.61 -40.58
N ALA A 95 -9.79 -15.17 -41.26
CA ALA A 95 -9.98 -16.01 -42.41
C ALA A 95 -10.56 -17.36 -42.00
N SER A 96 -11.60 -17.75 -42.67
CA SER A 96 -12.39 -18.96 -42.54
C SER A 96 -11.57 -20.24 -42.67
N SER A 97 -11.89 -21.18 -41.81
CA SER A 97 -11.51 -22.60 -41.86
C SER A 97 -11.93 -23.29 -43.14
N GLN A 98 -10.99 -23.97 -43.84
CA GLN A 98 -11.29 -25.06 -44.74
C GLN A 98 -10.51 -26.32 -44.34
N PRO A 99 -11.10 -27.52 -44.51
CA PRO A 99 -10.51 -28.78 -44.03
C PRO A 99 -9.53 -29.40 -45.03
N ALA A 100 -8.61 -30.20 -44.50
CA ALA A 100 -7.62 -30.97 -45.21
C ALA A 100 -8.23 -32.12 -46.04
N PRO A 101 -7.56 -32.59 -47.08
CA PRO A 101 -7.67 -33.98 -47.50
C PRO A 101 -6.38 -34.78 -47.29
N ASP A 102 -6.63 -36.04 -46.95
CA ASP A 102 -5.68 -37.15 -46.81
C ASP A 102 -4.89 -37.48 -48.07
N LEU A 103 -3.72 -38.08 -47.90
CA LEU A 103 -3.29 -39.36 -48.51
C LEU A 103 -1.79 -39.50 -48.70
N LEU A 104 -1.18 -40.39 -47.91
CA LEU A 104 -0.33 -41.54 -48.14
C LEU A 104 0.97 -41.47 -49.05
N PRO A 105 1.87 -42.54 -48.96
CA PRO A 105 3.29 -42.33 -48.68
C PRO A 105 4.24 -42.82 -49.81
N ALA A 106 5.52 -42.79 -49.49
CA ALA A 106 6.64 -43.53 -50.11
C ALA A 106 7.48 -42.81 -51.17
N SER A 107 8.74 -42.62 -50.89
CA SER A 107 9.82 -43.51 -51.35
C SER A 107 11.21 -42.85 -51.25
N SER A 108 12.09 -43.65 -50.80
CA SER A 108 13.55 -43.62 -50.69
C SER A 108 14.32 -43.00 -51.85
N ARG A 109 15.47 -42.31 -51.48
CA ARG A 109 16.83 -42.45 -52.01
C ARG A 109 17.62 -41.11 -51.97
N PRO A 110 18.98 -41.09 -52.15
CA PRO A 110 19.98 -41.15 -51.07
C PRO A 110 20.84 -39.89 -50.96
N GLN A 111 21.57 -39.76 -49.87
CA GLN A 111 22.64 -38.77 -49.69
C GLN A 111 23.82 -38.94 -50.65
N PRO A 112 24.51 -37.85 -51.02
CA PRO A 112 25.91 -37.78 -50.70
C PRO A 112 26.40 -36.35 -50.37
N GLY A 113 27.49 -36.24 -49.62
CA GLY A 113 28.40 -35.09 -49.63
C GLY A 113 28.57 -34.36 -48.28
N LEU A 114 29.42 -34.88 -47.44
CA LEU A 114 30.08 -34.17 -46.34
C LEU A 114 30.98 -33.08 -46.90
N SER A 115 30.76 -31.82 -46.51
CA SER A 115 31.77 -30.77 -46.53
C SER A 115 31.89 -30.16 -45.14
N PRO A 116 33.11 -29.87 -44.64
CA PRO A 116 33.32 -29.44 -43.27
C PRO A 116 32.85 -28.02 -43.08
N ALA A 117 31.89 -27.86 -42.17
CA ALA A 117 31.43 -26.57 -41.72
C ALA A 117 32.52 -25.85 -40.90
N SER A 118 32.92 -24.69 -41.39
CA SER A 118 33.72 -23.72 -40.67
C SER A 118 33.09 -23.40 -39.33
N ALA A 119 33.86 -23.54 -38.24
CA ALA A 119 33.47 -23.09 -36.90
C ALA A 119 33.27 -21.58 -36.94
N GLY A 120 32.02 -21.16 -36.92
CA GLY A 120 31.64 -19.78 -36.63
C GLY A 120 31.93 -19.45 -35.14
N PRO A 121 32.31 -18.20 -34.84
CA PRO A 121 32.61 -17.82 -33.47
C PRO A 121 31.36 -18.01 -32.58
N ALA A 122 31.60 -18.52 -31.36
CA ALA A 122 30.60 -18.65 -30.32
C ALA A 122 29.83 -17.34 -30.16
N PRO A 123 28.50 -17.38 -29.91
CA PRO A 123 27.74 -16.17 -29.67
C PRO A 123 28.29 -15.49 -28.41
N GLY A 124 29.06 -14.42 -28.65
CA GLY A 124 29.63 -13.57 -27.62
C GLY A 124 28.48 -13.04 -26.75
N LEU A 125 28.63 -13.26 -25.45
CA LEU A 125 27.84 -12.54 -24.45
C LEU A 125 27.93 -11.06 -24.78
N SER A 126 26.84 -10.50 -25.33
CA SER A 126 26.76 -9.09 -25.61
C SER A 126 26.92 -8.31 -24.30
N PRO A 127 27.86 -7.37 -24.20
CA PRO A 127 28.03 -6.50 -23.05
C PRO A 127 26.97 -5.38 -23.09
N ALA A 128 25.68 -5.75 -23.13
CA ALA A 128 24.58 -4.77 -23.18
C ALA A 128 24.17 -4.20 -21.80
N SER A 129 24.96 -4.47 -20.74
CA SER A 129 24.66 -3.95 -19.40
C SER A 129 25.63 -2.88 -18.88
N ALA A 130 26.66 -2.53 -19.66
CA ALA A 130 27.62 -1.52 -19.23
C ALA A 130 27.34 -0.18 -19.91
N GLY A 131 26.37 0.58 -19.40
CA GLY A 131 26.12 1.95 -19.89
C GLY A 131 24.74 2.53 -19.71
N LEU A 132 23.79 1.77 -19.14
CA LEU A 132 22.47 2.34 -18.84
C LEU A 132 22.59 3.33 -17.68
N GLN A 133 22.27 4.59 -17.97
CA GLN A 133 22.13 5.62 -16.94
C GLN A 133 21.09 5.19 -15.88
N PRO A 134 21.24 5.62 -14.61
CA PRO A 134 20.22 5.39 -13.59
C PRO A 134 18.85 5.86 -14.13
N GLY A 135 17.87 4.96 -14.19
CA GLY A 135 16.53 5.26 -14.71
C GLY A 135 16.21 4.74 -16.12
N GLN A 136 17.13 4.09 -16.82
CA GLN A 136 16.87 3.55 -18.18
C GLN A 136 16.72 2.01 -18.24
N GLY A 137 16.86 1.31 -17.12
CA GLY A 137 16.75 -0.15 -17.07
C GLY A 137 15.31 -0.69 -16.97
N PRO A 138 15.10 -1.99 -17.29
CA PRO A 138 13.79 -2.64 -17.23
C PRO A 138 13.15 -2.58 -15.83
N ALA A 139 13.96 -2.55 -14.78
CA ALA A 139 13.49 -2.38 -13.40
C ALA A 139 12.88 -1.00 -13.18
N TRP A 140 13.48 0.05 -13.71
CA TRP A 140 12.94 1.41 -13.62
C TRP A 140 11.63 1.53 -14.40
N ALA A 141 11.57 1.01 -15.62
CA ALA A 141 10.35 1.00 -16.43
C ALA A 141 9.20 0.29 -15.69
N ALA A 142 9.48 -0.80 -14.97
CA ALA A 142 8.49 -1.49 -14.15
C ALA A 142 8.05 -0.70 -12.91
N ALA A 143 8.94 0.09 -12.32
CA ALA A 143 8.67 0.91 -11.12
C ALA A 143 7.98 2.25 -11.45
N TRP A 144 8.25 2.84 -12.61
CA TRP A 144 7.78 4.17 -13.00
C TRP A 144 6.25 4.37 -12.88
N PRO A 145 5.39 3.42 -13.27
CA PRO A 145 3.95 3.56 -13.04
C PRO A 145 3.56 3.68 -11.56
N MET A 146 4.38 3.16 -10.64
CA MET A 146 4.14 3.32 -9.19
C MET A 146 4.58 4.70 -8.72
N VAL A 147 5.64 5.27 -9.29
CA VAL A 147 6.03 6.67 -9.04
C VAL A 147 4.88 7.60 -9.45
N LYS A 148 4.35 7.43 -10.68
CA LYS A 148 3.19 8.21 -11.15
C LYS A 148 1.97 8.03 -10.23
N ARG A 149 1.70 6.80 -9.80
CA ARG A 149 0.59 6.52 -8.89
C ARG A 149 0.76 7.23 -7.55
N GLY A 150 1.98 7.27 -7.01
CA GLY A 150 2.28 8.05 -5.81
C GLY A 150 1.98 9.53 -5.99
N GLY A 151 2.41 10.12 -7.10
CA GLY A 151 2.10 11.50 -7.47
C GLY A 151 0.58 11.75 -7.56
N TRP A 152 -0.16 10.87 -8.23
CA TRP A 152 -1.61 10.97 -8.32
C TRP A 152 -2.32 10.86 -6.97
N ILE A 153 -1.86 9.99 -6.06
CA ILE A 153 -2.40 9.88 -4.71
C ILE A 153 -2.16 11.18 -3.93
N TRP A 154 -1.00 11.80 -4.11
CA TRP A 154 -0.69 13.08 -3.48
C TRP A 154 -1.59 14.22 -4.00
N VAL A 155 -1.78 14.32 -5.31
CA VAL A 155 -2.73 15.28 -5.91
C VAL A 155 -4.15 15.02 -5.42
N LEU A 156 -4.57 13.75 -5.37
CA LEU A 156 -5.89 13.36 -4.86
C LEU A 156 -6.06 13.76 -3.38
N ALA A 157 -5.01 13.64 -2.57
CA ALA A 157 -5.04 14.07 -1.17
C ALA A 157 -5.31 15.58 -1.03
N ILE A 158 -4.66 16.39 -1.87
CA ILE A 158 -4.88 17.84 -1.91
C ILE A 158 -6.31 18.15 -2.34
N LEU A 159 -6.80 17.52 -3.42
CA LEU A 159 -8.17 17.71 -3.91
C LEU A 159 -9.22 17.28 -2.88
N PHE A 160 -9.00 16.16 -2.22
CA PHE A 160 -9.88 15.68 -1.14
C PHE A 160 -9.95 16.69 0.01
N ARG A 161 -8.81 17.29 0.36
CA ARG A 161 -8.76 18.28 1.41
C ARG A 161 -9.53 19.54 1.05
N ILE A 162 -9.32 20.07 -0.14
CA ILE A 162 -10.04 21.21 -0.68
C ILE A 162 -11.55 20.93 -0.65
N GLN A 163 -11.98 19.78 -1.16
CA GLN A 163 -13.39 19.38 -1.14
C GLN A 163 -13.95 19.33 0.28
N SER A 164 -13.25 18.72 1.23
CA SER A 164 -13.71 18.58 2.61
C SER A 164 -13.83 19.92 3.34
N ASP A 165 -12.94 20.85 3.08
CA ASP A 165 -12.97 22.20 3.68
C ASP A 165 -14.10 23.05 3.08
N VAL A 166 -14.39 22.93 1.78
CA VAL A 166 -15.51 23.60 1.11
C VAL A 166 -16.85 23.02 1.59
N LEU A 167 -17.03 21.70 1.53
CA LEU A 167 -18.26 21.03 1.97
C LEU A 167 -18.50 21.18 3.47
N GLY A 168 -17.42 21.26 4.27
CA GLY A 168 -17.49 21.53 5.70
C GLY A 168 -17.84 22.97 6.07
N GLY A 169 -17.94 23.88 5.09
CA GLY A 169 -18.22 25.30 5.29
C GLY A 169 -17.08 26.04 6.02
N ARG A 170 -15.86 25.51 6.00
CA ARG A 170 -14.69 26.11 6.63
C ARG A 170 -13.99 27.14 5.75
N THR A 171 -14.17 27.03 4.44
CA THR A 171 -13.54 27.90 3.45
C THR A 171 -14.51 28.15 2.31
N SER A 172 -14.68 29.41 1.90
CA SER A 172 -15.42 29.74 0.69
C SER A 172 -14.58 29.48 -0.56
N ILE A 173 -15.23 29.19 -1.70
CA ILE A 173 -14.54 29.01 -2.99
C ILE A 173 -13.69 30.25 -3.33
N GLY A 174 -14.14 31.45 -2.96
CA GLY A 174 -13.37 32.69 -3.15
C GLY A 174 -12.09 32.79 -2.31
N GLN A 175 -12.10 32.23 -1.09
CA GLN A 175 -10.92 32.18 -0.22
C GLN A 175 -9.89 31.11 -0.67
N LEU A 176 -10.32 30.09 -1.40
CA LEU A 176 -9.45 29.09 -2.02
C LEU A 176 -8.50 29.70 -3.04
N PHE A 177 -8.94 30.73 -3.79
CA PHE A 177 -8.13 31.42 -4.80
C PHE A 177 -7.30 32.56 -4.21
N MET A 178 -7.60 33.01 -2.98
CA MET A 178 -6.89 34.07 -2.28
C MET A 178 -5.87 33.47 -1.29
N LEU A 179 -4.61 33.28 -1.72
CA LEU A 179 -3.39 33.20 -0.88
C LEU A 179 -3.36 32.24 0.34
N ASP A 180 -4.49 31.78 0.90
CA ASP A 180 -4.51 30.90 2.06
C ASP A 180 -4.07 29.47 1.73
N VAL A 181 -4.29 29.03 0.49
CA VAL A 181 -3.75 27.74 -0.01
C VAL A 181 -2.22 27.80 -0.11
N VAL A 182 -1.68 28.95 -0.56
CA VAL A 182 -0.24 29.17 -0.72
C VAL A 182 0.43 29.43 0.64
N ARG A 183 -0.27 30.07 1.57
CA ARG A 183 0.22 30.33 2.94
C ARG A 183 0.09 29.14 3.89
N GLY A 184 -0.45 28.00 3.43
CA GLY A 184 -0.52 26.79 4.25
C GLY A 184 -1.58 26.82 5.35
N ASN A 185 -2.43 27.85 5.43
CA ASN A 185 -3.47 27.97 6.46
C ASN A 185 -4.57 26.92 6.39
N THR A 186 -4.79 26.31 5.22
CA THR A 186 -5.82 25.29 4.97
C THR A 186 -5.26 23.87 4.84
N GLN A 187 -3.94 23.70 4.77
CA GLN A 187 -3.34 22.38 4.53
C GLN A 187 -3.08 21.62 5.84
N LYS A 188 -4.02 20.77 6.23
CA LYS A 188 -3.69 19.68 7.15
C LYS A 188 -2.99 18.58 6.37
N VAL A 189 -1.83 18.16 6.85
CA VAL A 189 -1.13 17.00 6.30
C VAL A 189 -1.79 15.73 6.85
N ASP A 190 -2.53 15.05 5.97
CA ASP A 190 -3.22 13.80 6.27
C ASP A 190 -2.41 12.59 5.77
N ILE A 191 -2.87 11.37 6.09
CA ILE A 191 -2.18 10.14 5.72
C ILE A 191 -1.93 10.00 4.21
N LEU A 192 -2.85 10.43 3.35
CA LEU A 192 -2.69 10.37 1.89
C LEU A 192 -1.58 11.29 1.40
N ASN A 193 -1.39 12.45 2.06
CA ASN A 193 -0.32 13.40 1.76
C ASN A 193 1.06 12.79 2.02
N VAL A 194 1.19 11.94 3.05
CA VAL A 194 2.42 11.18 3.34
C VAL A 194 2.54 9.97 2.43
N MET A 195 1.44 9.25 2.22
CA MET A 195 1.42 7.98 1.48
C MET A 195 1.82 8.16 0.01
N GLY A 196 1.36 9.21 -0.64
CA GLY A 196 1.66 9.49 -2.05
C GLY A 196 3.17 9.57 -2.32
N PRO A 197 3.89 10.55 -1.75
CA PRO A 197 5.33 10.68 -1.89
C PRO A 197 6.11 9.47 -1.37
N ALA A 198 5.66 8.82 -0.27
CA ALA A 198 6.32 7.63 0.24
C ALA A 198 6.22 6.43 -0.73
N ILE A 199 5.08 6.25 -1.41
CA ILE A 199 4.92 5.27 -2.51
C ILE A 199 5.88 5.59 -3.65
N ALA A 200 5.96 6.85 -4.07
CA ALA A 200 6.87 7.27 -5.13
C ALA A 200 8.33 7.00 -4.73
N GLY A 201 8.74 7.37 -3.51
CA GLY A 201 10.07 7.11 -2.98
C GLY A 201 10.41 5.62 -2.89
N ALA A 202 9.47 4.78 -2.40
CA ALA A 202 9.67 3.34 -2.36
C ALA A 202 9.78 2.72 -3.75
N ALA A 203 9.03 3.23 -4.74
CA ALA A 203 9.15 2.81 -6.13
C ALA A 203 10.50 3.22 -6.74
N VAL A 204 11.01 4.41 -6.39
CA VAL A 204 12.35 4.86 -6.79
C VAL A 204 13.43 3.94 -6.23
N VAL A 205 13.41 3.66 -4.93
CA VAL A 205 14.36 2.72 -4.29
C VAL A 205 14.29 1.35 -4.96
N TRP A 206 13.09 0.85 -5.23
CA TRP A 206 12.88 -0.43 -5.89
C TRP A 206 13.43 -0.44 -7.33
N GLY A 207 13.20 0.63 -8.09
CA GLY A 207 13.60 0.76 -9.49
C GLY A 207 15.10 0.97 -9.71
N LEU A 208 15.79 1.66 -8.79
CA LEU A 208 17.23 1.92 -8.84
C LEU A 208 18.04 0.71 -8.37
N ALA A 209 17.46 -0.15 -7.53
CA ALA A 209 18.16 -1.33 -7.01
C ALA A 209 18.29 -2.43 -8.06
N ARG A 210 19.52 -2.86 -8.31
CA ARG A 210 19.87 -3.87 -9.34
C ARG A 210 19.36 -5.26 -9.01
N THR A 211 19.38 -5.66 -7.73
CA THR A 211 19.01 -6.99 -7.27
C THR A 211 17.91 -6.95 -6.23
N ALA A 212 17.24 -8.09 -6.00
CA ALA A 212 16.24 -8.21 -4.95
C ALA A 212 16.82 -7.95 -3.55
N GLY A 213 18.07 -8.36 -3.31
CA GLY A 213 18.79 -8.09 -2.06
C GLY A 213 18.95 -6.58 -1.83
N TRP A 214 19.36 -5.83 -2.83
CA TRP A 214 19.49 -4.38 -2.73
C TRP A 214 18.13 -3.68 -2.59
N ARG A 215 17.05 -4.21 -3.17
CA ARG A 215 15.67 -3.69 -2.96
C ARG A 215 15.25 -3.84 -1.51
N ILE A 216 15.50 -5.01 -0.91
CA ILE A 216 15.20 -5.28 0.50
C ILE A 216 16.07 -4.39 1.40
N ALA A 217 17.38 -4.42 1.22
CA ALA A 217 18.33 -3.67 2.05
C ALA A 217 18.09 -2.17 1.97
N GLY A 218 17.91 -1.61 0.78
CA GLY A 218 17.61 -0.20 0.58
C GLY A 218 16.28 0.21 1.22
N SER A 219 15.24 -0.62 1.09
CA SER A 219 13.94 -0.35 1.73
C SER A 219 14.05 -0.40 3.26
N ILE A 220 14.76 -1.38 3.83
CA ILE A 220 15.00 -1.46 5.29
C ILE A 220 15.83 -0.26 5.74
N ALA A 221 16.89 0.10 5.03
CA ALA A 221 17.74 1.23 5.39
C ALA A 221 16.95 2.55 5.44
N VAL A 222 16.10 2.80 4.43
CA VAL A 222 15.26 4.01 4.40
C VAL A 222 14.20 3.96 5.50
N ALA A 223 13.54 2.82 5.74
CA ALA A 223 12.59 2.66 6.83
C ALA A 223 13.23 2.96 8.19
N SER A 224 14.42 2.41 8.43
CA SER A 224 15.20 2.65 9.64
C SER A 224 15.65 4.11 9.75
N ALA A 225 16.07 4.73 8.65
CA ALA A 225 16.42 6.15 8.63
C ALA A 225 15.25 7.04 9.08
N PHE A 226 14.02 6.77 8.58
CA PHE A 226 12.83 7.48 9.04
C PHE A 226 12.57 7.27 10.54
N ALA A 227 12.74 6.05 11.07
CA ALA A 227 12.54 5.76 12.48
C ALA A 227 13.57 6.48 13.36
N PHE A 228 14.85 6.32 13.05
CA PHE A 228 15.95 6.85 13.88
C PHE A 228 16.12 8.37 13.76
N ALA A 229 15.79 8.97 12.61
CA ALA A 229 15.82 10.42 12.45
C ALA A 229 14.64 11.13 13.14
N THR A 230 13.55 10.42 13.48
CA THR A 230 12.35 11.03 14.06
C THR A 230 12.60 11.87 15.30
N PRO A 231 13.33 11.39 16.34
CA PRO A 231 13.57 12.21 17.53
C PRO A 231 14.30 13.50 17.20
N GLY A 232 15.37 13.42 16.37
CA GLY A 232 16.18 14.58 15.98
C GLY A 232 15.39 15.56 15.14
N ILE A 233 14.68 15.11 14.11
CA ILE A 233 13.88 15.97 13.22
C ILE A 233 12.79 16.71 14.01
N ARG A 234 12.14 16.06 14.97
CA ARG A 234 11.10 16.69 15.78
C ARG A 234 11.62 17.75 16.76
N ALA A 235 12.86 17.60 17.20
CA ALA A 235 13.52 18.53 18.11
C ALA A 235 14.34 19.62 17.37
N TRP A 236 14.46 19.55 16.04
CA TRP A 236 15.38 20.38 15.28
C TRP A 236 14.83 21.78 15.01
N THR A 237 15.37 22.78 15.73
CA THR A 237 14.94 24.19 15.65
C THR A 237 15.31 24.86 14.32
N ALA A 238 16.26 24.32 13.56
CA ALA A 238 16.58 24.85 12.22
C ALA A 238 15.42 24.69 11.22
N LEU A 239 14.36 23.95 11.57
CA LEU A 239 13.15 23.86 10.76
C LEU A 239 12.15 24.98 11.03
N ASP A 240 12.29 25.75 12.13
CA ASP A 240 11.36 26.82 12.54
C ASP A 240 11.19 27.93 11.49
N PRO A 241 12.22 28.31 10.67
CA PRO A 241 12.05 29.30 9.61
C PRO A 241 11.32 28.79 8.36
N LEU A 242 11.05 27.48 8.26
CA LEU A 242 10.38 26.92 7.09
C LEU A 242 8.91 27.37 7.04
N PRO A 243 8.35 27.54 5.83
CA PRO A 243 6.92 27.73 5.70
C PRO A 243 6.14 26.56 6.34
N ASP A 244 5.08 26.87 7.09
CA ASP A 244 4.23 25.89 7.80
C ASP A 244 3.82 24.69 6.94
N ALA A 245 3.57 24.94 5.64
CA ALA A 245 3.21 23.90 4.68
C ALA A 245 4.31 22.84 4.49
N ILE A 246 5.59 23.24 4.56
CA ILE A 246 6.75 22.34 4.43
C ILE A 246 7.07 21.71 5.79
N GLU A 247 7.10 22.53 6.83
CA GLU A 247 7.35 22.06 8.20
C GLU A 247 6.38 20.97 8.61
N GLY A 248 5.08 21.15 8.32
CA GLY A 248 4.03 20.19 8.62
C GLY A 248 4.23 18.81 7.96
N TYR A 249 4.95 18.71 6.84
CA TYR A 249 5.34 17.42 6.28
C TYR A 249 6.49 16.75 7.05
N LEU A 250 7.40 17.52 7.62
CA LEU A 250 8.59 17.01 8.30
C LEU A 250 8.29 16.63 9.76
N ARG A 251 7.60 17.51 10.49
CA ARG A 251 7.26 17.30 11.91
C ARG A 251 5.83 17.75 12.22
N PRO A 252 5.21 17.25 13.29
CA PRO A 252 3.88 17.69 13.70
C PRO A 252 3.88 19.19 14.02
N PHE A 253 3.00 19.92 13.37
CA PHE A 253 2.75 21.32 13.65
C PHE A 253 1.39 21.50 14.31
N ALA A 254 1.30 22.29 15.39
CA ALA A 254 0.14 22.40 16.25
C ALA A 254 -1.17 22.70 15.44
N GLY A 255 -2.15 21.80 15.57
CA GLY A 255 -3.47 21.93 14.92
C GLY A 255 -3.53 21.69 13.42
N ARG A 256 -2.39 21.53 12.72
CA ARG A 256 -2.34 21.43 11.25
C ARG A 256 -1.80 20.11 10.71
N THR A 257 -1.05 19.35 11.49
CA THR A 257 -0.47 18.09 11.05
C THR A 257 -1.01 16.93 11.86
N THR A 258 -1.70 16.01 11.19
CA THR A 258 -2.11 14.72 11.78
C THR A 258 -1.00 13.68 11.56
N PHE A 259 -0.37 13.70 10.39
CA PHE A 259 0.69 12.78 9.99
C PHE A 259 1.85 13.56 9.36
N SER A 260 3.09 13.27 9.78
CA SER A 260 4.32 13.81 9.17
C SER A 260 5.12 12.69 8.51
N PHE A 261 6.11 12.99 7.66
CA PHE A 261 6.96 11.96 7.08
C PHE A 261 7.68 11.13 8.14
N PHE A 262 8.11 11.77 9.22
CA PHE A 262 8.83 11.12 10.32
C PHE A 262 7.89 10.74 11.48
N PRO A 263 7.70 9.44 11.77
CA PRO A 263 8.26 8.24 11.12
C PRO A 263 7.34 7.61 10.04
N TRP A 264 6.20 8.22 9.69
CA TRP A 264 5.10 7.57 8.98
C TRP A 264 5.47 7.02 7.60
N ALA A 265 6.29 7.75 6.83
CA ALA A 265 6.76 7.27 5.53
C ALA A 265 7.56 5.96 5.64
N GLY A 266 8.27 5.77 6.75
CA GLY A 266 9.04 4.55 7.03
C GLY A 266 8.23 3.27 6.94
N PHE A 267 6.93 3.29 7.29
CA PHE A 267 6.06 2.12 7.16
C PHE A 267 5.86 1.67 5.71
N VAL A 268 5.85 2.60 4.75
CA VAL A 268 5.77 2.24 3.31
C VAL A 268 7.04 1.50 2.89
N PHE A 269 8.20 1.97 3.31
CA PHE A 269 9.47 1.33 2.97
C PHE A 269 9.61 -0.03 3.67
N ALA A 270 9.23 -0.15 4.95
CA ALA A 270 9.17 -1.45 5.64
C ALA A 270 8.26 -2.43 4.88
N GLY A 271 7.09 -1.99 4.46
CA GLY A 271 6.18 -2.78 3.64
C GLY A 271 6.76 -3.15 2.28
N ALA A 272 7.52 -2.25 1.63
CA ALA A 272 8.17 -2.54 0.35
C ALA A 272 9.21 -3.68 0.48
N ALA A 273 10.00 -3.71 1.55
CA ALA A 273 10.93 -4.81 1.83
C ALA A 273 10.19 -6.15 1.94
N ILE A 274 9.12 -6.20 2.73
CA ILE A 274 8.27 -7.39 2.88
C ILE A 274 7.62 -7.78 1.54
N GLY A 275 7.16 -6.80 0.77
CA GLY A 275 6.59 -7.03 -0.56
C GLY A 275 7.57 -7.68 -1.54
N VAL A 276 8.86 -7.31 -1.50
CA VAL A 276 9.91 -7.96 -2.32
C VAL A 276 10.11 -9.41 -1.89
N LEU A 277 10.11 -9.71 -0.58
CA LEU A 277 10.19 -11.09 -0.08
C LEU A 277 9.01 -11.94 -0.57
N ILE A 278 7.79 -11.42 -0.46
CA ILE A 278 6.57 -12.09 -0.94
C ILE A 278 6.62 -12.29 -2.47
N ASP A 279 7.10 -11.30 -3.22
CA ASP A 279 7.19 -11.36 -4.69
C ASP A 279 8.13 -12.46 -5.20
N ARG A 280 9.11 -12.88 -4.40
CA ARG A 280 10.05 -13.94 -4.71
C ARG A 280 9.50 -15.35 -4.53
N THR A 281 8.41 -15.51 -3.80
CA THR A 281 7.78 -16.83 -3.65
C THR A 281 7.09 -17.24 -4.95
N ARG A 282 7.43 -18.44 -5.45
CA ARG A 282 6.94 -18.95 -6.73
C ARG A 282 5.85 -20.01 -6.57
N ASP A 283 5.81 -20.66 -5.43
CA ASP A 283 4.88 -21.74 -5.12
C ASP A 283 4.29 -21.58 -3.72
N VAL A 284 3.25 -22.35 -3.44
CA VAL A 284 2.51 -22.30 -2.16
C VAL A 284 3.36 -22.74 -0.98
N VAL A 285 4.31 -23.68 -1.18
CA VAL A 285 5.17 -24.19 -0.11
C VAL A 285 6.17 -23.13 0.32
N ALA A 286 6.84 -22.48 -0.67
CA ALA A 286 7.73 -21.36 -0.41
C ALA A 286 7.02 -20.19 0.25
N GLU A 287 5.79 -19.86 -0.19
CA GLU A 287 4.98 -18.81 0.43
C GLU A 287 4.61 -19.16 1.87
N ARG A 288 4.15 -20.38 2.13
CA ARG A 288 3.84 -20.85 3.50
C ARG A 288 5.05 -20.78 4.42
N ARG A 289 6.21 -21.23 3.95
CA ARG A 289 7.48 -21.16 4.70
C ARG A 289 7.85 -19.71 5.03
N LEU A 290 7.75 -18.81 4.05
CA LEU A 290 8.02 -17.38 4.25
C LEU A 290 7.05 -16.78 5.29
N ILE A 291 5.76 -17.10 5.20
CA ILE A 291 4.74 -16.61 6.14
C ILE A 291 5.00 -17.12 7.57
N THR A 292 5.49 -18.35 7.73
CA THR A 292 5.90 -18.86 9.05
C THR A 292 7.05 -18.03 9.62
N TRP A 293 8.04 -17.70 8.79
CA TRP A 293 9.14 -16.79 9.20
C TRP A 293 8.65 -15.38 9.50
N PHE A 294 7.63 -14.88 8.82
CA PHE A 294 7.01 -13.59 9.17
C PHE A 294 6.32 -13.64 10.53
N GLY A 295 5.66 -14.74 10.87
CA GLY A 295 5.08 -14.94 12.19
C GLY A 295 6.14 -14.88 13.28
N ALA A 296 7.15 -15.73 13.19
CA ALA A 296 8.23 -15.81 14.19
C ALA A 296 9.07 -14.53 14.25
N GLY A 297 9.54 -14.05 13.09
CA GLY A 297 10.39 -12.86 13.01
C GLY A 297 9.64 -11.58 13.38
N GLY A 298 8.35 -11.47 13.04
CA GLY A 298 7.50 -10.35 13.43
C GLY A 298 7.30 -10.29 14.94
N VAL A 299 7.01 -11.42 15.58
CA VAL A 299 6.89 -11.51 17.04
C VAL A 299 8.23 -11.21 17.72
N ALA A 300 9.34 -11.77 17.20
CA ALA A 300 10.66 -11.48 17.74
C ALA A 300 11.02 -9.99 17.64
N LEU A 301 10.76 -9.37 16.49
CA LEU A 301 10.97 -7.93 16.29
C LEU A 301 10.12 -7.10 17.26
N TRP A 302 8.84 -7.47 17.43
CA TRP A 302 7.96 -6.82 18.40
C TRP A 302 8.52 -6.88 19.81
N ILE A 303 8.84 -8.08 20.31
CA ILE A 303 9.33 -8.29 21.69
C ILE A 303 10.67 -7.57 21.88
N LEU A 304 11.65 -7.76 20.98
CA LEU A 304 12.95 -7.12 21.11
C LEU A 304 12.87 -5.60 21.09
N SER A 305 12.00 -5.05 20.25
CA SER A 305 11.79 -3.60 20.19
C SER A 305 11.06 -3.07 21.42
N ALA A 306 10.12 -3.82 21.98
CA ALA A 306 9.46 -3.46 23.23
C ALA A 306 10.46 -3.50 24.41
N LEU A 307 11.30 -4.53 24.47
CA LEU A 307 12.34 -4.65 25.50
C LEU A 307 13.39 -3.54 25.40
N SER A 308 13.74 -3.11 24.17
CA SER A 308 14.69 -2.00 23.97
C SER A 308 14.21 -0.66 24.55
N ALA A 309 12.92 -0.52 24.81
CA ALA A 309 12.36 0.69 25.45
C ALA A 309 12.72 0.81 26.93
N TYR A 310 13.10 -0.28 27.58
CA TYR A 310 13.56 -0.30 28.98
C TYR A 310 15.08 -0.10 29.11
N GLY A 311 15.81 -0.12 28.00
CA GLY A 311 17.24 0.13 27.96
C GLY A 311 17.59 1.62 27.93
N PRO A 312 18.88 1.96 28.01
CA PRO A 312 19.34 3.34 27.85
C PRO A 312 18.95 3.89 26.48
N SER A 313 18.41 5.11 26.46
CA SER A 313 18.06 5.77 25.20
C SER A 313 19.32 6.11 24.40
N LEU A 314 19.53 5.44 23.28
CA LEU A 314 20.62 5.71 22.35
C LEU A 314 20.38 6.97 21.50
N PHE A 315 19.19 7.54 21.54
CA PHE A 315 18.72 8.57 20.60
C PHE A 315 18.34 9.89 21.29
N GLY A 316 18.77 10.09 22.53
CA GLY A 316 18.40 11.24 23.33
C GLY A 316 16.98 11.16 23.91
N PRO A 317 16.43 12.24 24.50
CA PRO A 317 15.10 12.25 25.07
C PRO A 317 14.05 11.93 23.98
N SER A 318 13.34 10.83 24.13
CA SER A 318 12.30 10.42 23.19
C SER A 318 11.06 9.92 23.92
N ASP A 319 9.86 10.31 23.43
CA ASP A 319 8.59 9.75 23.90
C ASP A 319 8.34 8.42 23.22
N PHE A 320 8.23 7.34 24.01
CA PHE A 320 8.00 5.98 23.48
C PHE A 320 6.85 5.93 22.50
N TRP A 321 5.71 6.56 22.82
CA TRP A 321 4.50 6.48 22.02
C TRP A 321 4.50 7.35 20.76
N ARG A 322 5.40 8.35 20.68
CA ARG A 322 5.35 9.37 19.62
C ARG A 322 6.61 9.44 18.77
N THR A 323 7.80 9.32 19.38
CA THR A 323 9.05 9.61 18.70
C THR A 323 10.08 8.49 18.77
N ALA A 324 9.95 7.55 19.72
CA ALA A 324 10.94 6.49 19.89
C ALA A 324 10.99 5.54 18.68
N PRO A 325 12.19 5.24 18.17
CA PRO A 325 12.38 4.23 17.14
C PRO A 325 11.84 2.85 17.57
N SER A 326 11.96 2.52 18.85
CA SER A 326 11.43 1.27 19.41
C SER A 326 9.95 1.07 19.10
N PHE A 327 9.14 2.10 19.27
CA PHE A 327 7.69 2.00 18.97
C PHE A 327 7.39 1.86 17.48
N PHE A 328 8.21 2.44 16.61
CA PHE A 328 8.11 2.18 15.17
C PHE A 328 8.33 0.70 14.86
N PHE A 329 9.41 0.09 15.39
CA PHE A 329 9.71 -1.31 15.14
C PHE A 329 8.74 -2.28 15.83
N VAL A 330 8.19 -1.93 17.01
CA VAL A 330 7.05 -2.64 17.62
C VAL A 330 5.90 -2.75 16.64
N ARG A 331 5.49 -1.65 16.03
CA ARG A 331 4.40 -1.63 15.04
C ARG A 331 4.75 -2.44 13.79
N VAL A 332 5.97 -2.31 13.28
CA VAL A 332 6.41 -3.13 12.12
C VAL A 332 6.37 -4.61 12.47
N GLY A 333 6.87 -5.01 13.64
CA GLY A 333 6.82 -6.40 14.11
C GLY A 333 5.40 -6.95 14.18
N ILE A 334 4.48 -6.18 14.78
CA ILE A 334 3.05 -6.55 14.86
C ILE A 334 2.44 -6.68 13.45
N MET A 335 2.76 -5.78 12.52
CA MET A 335 2.22 -5.85 11.16
C MET A 335 2.77 -7.03 10.37
N VAL A 336 4.05 -7.37 10.54
CA VAL A 336 4.66 -8.53 9.90
C VAL A 336 4.06 -9.84 10.45
N ALA A 337 3.90 -9.95 11.77
CA ALA A 337 3.19 -11.06 12.41
C ALA A 337 1.71 -11.10 11.99
N GLY A 338 1.08 -9.93 11.83
CA GLY A 338 -0.28 -9.78 11.36
C GLY A 338 -0.52 -10.36 9.95
N ILE A 339 0.47 -10.28 9.05
CA ILE A 339 0.39 -10.98 7.75
C ILE A 339 0.22 -12.49 7.97
N ALA A 340 0.99 -13.09 8.88
CA ALA A 340 0.89 -14.52 9.17
C ALA A 340 -0.47 -14.87 9.79
N ALA A 341 -0.95 -14.06 10.71
CA ALA A 341 -2.28 -14.25 11.30
C ALA A 341 -3.40 -14.18 10.25
N CYS A 342 -3.35 -13.18 9.33
CA CYS A 342 -4.30 -13.07 8.24
C CYS A 342 -4.23 -14.25 7.26
N TYR A 343 -3.02 -14.75 6.97
CA TYR A 343 -2.83 -15.93 6.13
C TYR A 343 -3.45 -17.19 6.76
N LEU A 344 -3.19 -17.43 8.05
CA LEU A 344 -3.76 -18.56 8.78
C LEU A 344 -5.29 -18.45 8.86
N TRP A 345 -5.82 -17.26 9.09
CA TRP A 345 -7.27 -17.02 9.11
C TRP A 345 -7.90 -17.35 7.76
N GLU A 346 -7.29 -16.91 6.66
CA GLU A 346 -7.82 -17.16 5.32
C GLU A 346 -7.66 -18.61 4.87
N ALA A 347 -6.69 -19.35 5.41
CA ALA A 347 -6.52 -20.76 5.12
C ALA A 347 -7.61 -21.65 5.73
N ARG A 348 -8.26 -21.22 6.84
CA ARG A 348 -9.28 -21.99 7.55
C ARG A 348 -10.47 -22.44 6.70
N PRO A 349 -11.14 -21.57 5.92
CA PRO A 349 -12.29 -21.98 5.12
C PRO A 349 -11.93 -23.03 4.07
N ARG A 350 -10.72 -22.93 3.49
CA ARG A 350 -10.23 -23.88 2.49
C ARG A 350 -10.00 -25.27 3.09
N LEU A 351 -9.54 -25.32 4.34
CA LEU A 351 -9.40 -26.58 5.09
C LEU A 351 -10.75 -27.20 5.43
N LEU A 352 -11.81 -26.38 5.53
CA LEU A 352 -13.17 -26.81 5.83
C LEU A 352 -14.04 -26.99 4.56
N GLY A 353 -13.44 -26.90 3.36
CA GLY A 353 -14.15 -27.08 2.09
C GLY A 353 -15.12 -25.97 1.71
N ALA A 354 -15.08 -24.81 2.38
CA ALA A 354 -15.96 -23.68 2.14
C ALA A 354 -15.14 -22.45 1.68
N ASP A 355 -15.69 -21.64 0.76
CA ASP A 355 -15.20 -20.26 0.47
C ASP A 355 -16.28 -19.24 0.87
N PRO A 356 -16.49 -19.03 2.19
CA PRO A 356 -17.53 -18.16 2.67
C PRO A 356 -17.24 -16.69 2.33
N PHE A 357 -18.31 -15.91 2.22
CA PHE A 357 -18.21 -14.47 2.11
C PHE A 357 -17.38 -13.89 3.27
N SER A 358 -16.36 -13.07 2.95
CA SER A 358 -15.52 -12.43 3.93
C SER A 358 -15.71 -10.90 3.90
N PRO A 359 -16.35 -10.31 4.94
CA PRO A 359 -16.47 -8.86 5.04
C PRO A 359 -15.13 -8.14 5.02
N MET A 360 -14.09 -8.73 5.61
CA MET A 360 -12.74 -8.16 5.62
C MET A 360 -12.16 -8.09 4.20
N ARG A 361 -12.26 -9.16 3.39
CA ARG A 361 -11.84 -9.11 1.98
C ARG A 361 -12.65 -8.08 1.20
N GLN A 362 -13.94 -7.95 1.47
CA GLN A 362 -14.81 -6.97 0.82
C GLN A 362 -14.35 -5.54 1.11
N PHE A 363 -14.08 -5.20 2.37
CA PHE A 363 -13.51 -3.90 2.76
C PHE A 363 -12.13 -3.67 2.14
N GLY A 364 -11.28 -4.70 2.11
CA GLY A 364 -9.95 -4.59 1.52
C GLY A 364 -9.96 -4.23 0.04
N VAL A 365 -10.92 -4.79 -0.72
CA VAL A 365 -11.10 -4.51 -2.16
C VAL A 365 -11.62 -3.09 -2.41
N THR A 366 -12.44 -2.56 -1.52
CA THR A 366 -13.08 -1.23 -1.65
C THR A 366 -12.48 -0.18 -0.75
N SER A 367 -11.32 -0.43 -0.15
CA SER A 367 -10.72 0.35 0.93
C SER A 367 -10.64 1.87 0.65
N LEU A 368 -10.20 2.29 -0.55
CA LEU A 368 -10.11 3.71 -0.89
C LEU A 368 -11.48 4.38 -0.97
N PHE A 369 -12.50 3.67 -1.46
CA PHE A 369 -13.86 4.19 -1.50
C PHE A 369 -14.42 4.36 -0.09
N ILE A 370 -14.25 3.35 0.77
CA ILE A 370 -14.70 3.43 2.17
C ILE A 370 -13.93 4.51 2.92
N TYR A 371 -12.60 4.65 2.65
CA TYR A 371 -11.81 5.75 3.20
C TYR A 371 -12.44 7.10 2.91
N TRP A 372 -12.80 7.36 1.67
CA TRP A 372 -13.41 8.64 1.28
C TRP A 372 -14.77 8.86 1.95
N VAL A 373 -15.68 7.89 1.79
CA VAL A 373 -17.06 8.03 2.25
C VAL A 373 -17.14 8.16 3.77
N HIS A 374 -16.41 7.32 4.54
CA HIS A 374 -16.52 7.37 6.00
C HIS A 374 -15.95 8.67 6.58
N VAL A 375 -14.86 9.22 6.02
CA VAL A 375 -14.29 10.48 6.50
C VAL A 375 -15.29 11.62 6.33
N GLU A 376 -15.94 11.71 5.16
CA GLU A 376 -17.00 12.71 4.93
C GLU A 376 -18.21 12.52 5.84
N MET A 377 -18.60 11.29 6.13
CA MET A 377 -19.72 11.01 7.03
C MET A 377 -19.39 11.27 8.49
N VAL A 378 -18.17 10.91 8.94
CA VAL A 378 -17.76 11.05 10.35
C VAL A 378 -17.38 12.49 10.69
N TYR A 379 -16.68 13.20 9.81
CA TYR A 379 -16.20 14.56 10.09
C TYR A 379 -16.96 15.66 9.32
N GLY A 380 -17.84 15.29 8.40
CA GLY A 380 -18.64 16.20 7.60
C GLY A 380 -19.90 16.70 8.33
N GLY A 381 -20.80 17.35 7.59
CA GLY A 381 -22.03 17.97 8.11
C GLY A 381 -23.00 16.96 8.75
N LEU A 382 -23.05 15.73 8.25
CA LEU A 382 -24.01 14.71 8.69
C LEU A 382 -23.84 14.32 10.16
N SER A 383 -22.62 14.29 10.68
CA SER A 383 -22.33 13.89 12.07
C SER A 383 -22.34 15.05 13.07
N ARG A 384 -22.57 16.30 12.63
CA ARG A 384 -22.56 17.47 13.52
C ARG A 384 -23.42 17.29 14.81
N PRO A 385 -24.64 16.73 14.74
CA PRO A 385 -25.47 16.59 15.92
C PRO A 385 -24.96 15.65 17.00
N ILE A 386 -24.14 14.65 16.60
CA ILE A 386 -23.64 13.59 17.51
C ILE A 386 -22.18 13.77 17.88
N ARG A 387 -21.49 14.75 17.28
CA ARG A 387 -20.05 14.95 17.46
C ARG A 387 -19.72 15.41 18.88
N GLY A 388 -18.91 14.59 19.58
CA GLY A 388 -18.52 14.84 20.97
C GLY A 388 -19.67 14.70 21.97
N GLN A 389 -20.79 14.05 21.61
CA GLN A 389 -21.98 13.97 22.41
C GLN A 389 -22.28 12.57 22.95
N LEU A 390 -21.66 11.53 22.38
CA LEU A 390 -21.99 10.16 22.73
C LEU A 390 -21.10 9.64 23.85
N PRO A 391 -21.66 9.05 24.93
CA PRO A 391 -20.88 8.24 25.87
C PRO A 391 -20.15 7.10 25.15
N LEU A 392 -18.99 6.67 25.69
CA LEU A 392 -18.15 5.64 25.05
C LEU A 392 -18.90 4.35 24.67
N PRO A 393 -19.77 3.76 25.52
CA PRO A 393 -20.52 2.56 25.13
C PRO A 393 -21.46 2.81 23.93
N ILE A 394 -22.09 3.98 23.89
CA ILE A 394 -22.98 4.35 22.77
C ILE A 394 -22.15 4.64 21.52
N SER A 395 -20.97 5.24 21.64
CA SER A 395 -20.04 5.42 20.52
C SER A 395 -19.60 4.09 19.92
N LEU A 396 -19.36 3.07 20.74
CA LEU A 396 -19.03 1.71 20.29
C LEU A 396 -20.20 1.07 19.53
N LEU A 397 -21.42 1.21 20.03
CA LEU A 397 -22.61 0.73 19.31
C LEU A 397 -22.81 1.48 17.99
N ALA A 398 -22.69 2.81 18.01
CA ALA A 398 -22.77 3.64 16.81
C ALA A 398 -21.68 3.26 15.77
N PHE A 399 -20.47 2.94 16.23
CA PHE A 399 -19.42 2.39 15.36
C PHE A 399 -19.87 1.10 14.67
N LEU A 400 -20.44 0.13 15.40
CA LEU A 400 -20.89 -1.14 14.83
C LEU A 400 -21.98 -0.94 13.77
N LEU A 401 -22.96 -0.08 14.06
CA LEU A 401 -24.02 0.28 13.11
C LEU A 401 -23.44 0.98 11.87
N PHE A 402 -22.53 1.91 12.07
CA PHE A 402 -21.87 2.63 10.99
C PHE A 402 -20.97 1.70 10.15
N LEU A 403 -20.24 0.78 10.78
CA LEU A 403 -19.44 -0.22 10.07
C LEU A 403 -20.31 -1.13 9.20
N THR A 404 -21.48 -1.53 9.69
CA THR A 404 -22.47 -2.31 8.93
C THR A 404 -22.97 -1.52 7.71
N ALA A 405 -23.29 -0.24 7.88
CA ALA A 405 -23.64 0.64 6.77
C ALA A 405 -22.52 0.77 5.73
N MET A 406 -21.26 0.90 6.18
CA MET A 406 -20.10 0.92 5.30
C MET A 406 -19.91 -0.41 4.52
N LEU A 407 -20.23 -1.54 5.15
CA LEU A 407 -20.25 -2.83 4.45
C LEU A 407 -21.31 -2.87 3.36
N GLY A 408 -22.51 -2.39 3.65
CA GLY A 408 -23.58 -2.26 2.66
C GLY A 408 -23.19 -1.40 1.45
N LEU A 409 -22.57 -0.24 1.70
CA LEU A 409 -22.06 0.64 0.64
C LEU A 409 -20.91 -0.02 -0.16
N SER A 410 -20.05 -0.78 0.50
CA SER A 410 -18.99 -1.54 -0.14
C SER A 410 -19.54 -2.60 -1.10
N LEU A 411 -20.57 -3.33 -0.69
CA LEU A 411 -21.25 -4.32 -1.50
C LEU A 411 -21.98 -3.67 -2.69
N LEU A 412 -22.70 -2.60 -2.45
CA LEU A 412 -23.40 -1.83 -3.49
C LEU A 412 -22.43 -1.36 -4.59
N LYS A 413 -21.27 -0.79 -4.19
CA LYS A 413 -20.22 -0.39 -5.14
C LYS A 413 -19.73 -1.56 -5.98
N SER A 414 -19.49 -2.71 -5.36
CA SER A 414 -19.01 -3.90 -6.07
C SER A 414 -20.03 -4.39 -7.09
N THR A 415 -21.30 -4.46 -6.71
CA THR A 415 -22.41 -4.86 -7.59
C THR A 415 -22.59 -3.91 -8.78
N ILE A 416 -22.53 -2.59 -8.54
CA ILE A 416 -22.59 -1.58 -9.61
C ILE A 416 -21.41 -1.76 -10.58
N ALA A 417 -20.20 -1.93 -10.04
CA ALA A 417 -19.01 -2.11 -10.86
C ALA A 417 -19.07 -3.39 -11.73
N GLU A 418 -19.64 -4.46 -11.22
CA GLU A 418 -19.85 -5.71 -11.95
C GLU A 418 -20.90 -5.53 -13.08
N ARG A 419 -22.01 -4.87 -12.78
CA ARG A 419 -23.05 -4.57 -13.79
C ARG A 419 -22.52 -3.70 -14.93
N VAL A 420 -21.73 -2.67 -14.61
CA VAL A 420 -21.13 -1.78 -15.63
C VAL A 420 -20.14 -2.55 -16.51
N ARG A 421 -19.34 -3.44 -15.93
CA ARG A 421 -18.42 -4.28 -16.71
C ARG A 421 -19.17 -5.25 -17.63
N ALA A 422 -20.22 -5.92 -17.13
CA ALA A 422 -21.04 -6.82 -17.92
C ALA A 422 -21.75 -6.12 -19.10
N ARG A 423 -22.11 -4.83 -18.95
CA ARG A 423 -22.67 -4.03 -20.06
C ARG A 423 -21.63 -3.62 -21.10
N ARG A 424 -20.35 -3.48 -20.72
CA ARG A 424 -19.27 -3.10 -21.66
C ARG A 424 -18.68 -4.30 -22.42
N SER A 425 -18.99 -5.51 -22.00
CA SER A 425 -18.55 -6.77 -22.64
C SER A 425 -19.61 -7.36 -23.57
N ARG A 426 -20.80 -6.75 -23.61
CA ARG A 426 -21.86 -6.98 -24.60
C ARG A 426 -21.78 -5.94 -25.72
#